data_d7833eeb88bbcb77cc67c5a8cd1d6d30
#
_entry.id   d7833eeb88bbcb77cc67c5a8cd1d6d30
#
_cell.length_a   1.000
_cell.length_b   1.000
_cell.length_c   1.000
_cell.angle_alpha   90.00
_cell.angle_beta   90.00
_cell.angle_gamma   90.00
#
_symmetry.space_group_name_H-M   'P 1'
#
loop_
_entity.id
_entity.type
_entity.pdbx_description
1 polymer ?
#
loop_
_entity_poly.entity_id
_entity_poly.type
_entity_poly.pdbx_seq_one_letter_code
_entity_poly.pdbx_strand_id
1 'polypeptide(L)'
;MTTRWPRSLSCLIVTALSSALLVGCGEDDDHGRSCSGRTGKDLSSRTVAGGDLWQKKLRCVNLERSTLTGLVSEANLRRGNLYAARLVGVSLENVDLRGADLRRVDLGSATLSQVDLRGADLSGARLDRGLLTDVSLEGAQLDTVELRAASLTHVGLNGADLVGADLAGATVSDSDLRGARLRDADISTTTWENVLCPDGSRSSARNSCADHPSRAESRAAGQFPAPSAALPDSP
;
A
#
# COMPACT_ATOMS: atom_id res chain seq x y z
N MET A 1 39.08 -4.70 -40.66
CA MET A 1 37.75 -5.32 -40.77
C MET A 1 37.26 -5.63 -39.37
N THR A 2 36.49 -4.73 -38.79
CA THR A 2 36.01 -4.80 -37.43
C THR A 2 34.54 -5.27 -37.46
N THR A 3 34.32 -6.52 -37.13
CA THR A 3 32.98 -7.09 -37.02
C THR A 3 32.34 -6.69 -35.71
N ARG A 4 31.33 -5.85 -35.79
CA ARG A 4 30.46 -5.38 -34.73
C ARG A 4 29.41 -6.45 -34.49
N TRP A 5 29.45 -7.10 -33.29
CA TRP A 5 28.42 -8.04 -32.87
C TRP A 5 27.17 -7.27 -32.39
N PRO A 6 25.96 -7.66 -32.73
CA PRO A 6 24.75 -7.03 -32.24
C PRO A 6 24.48 -7.49 -30.79
N ARG A 7 24.22 -6.51 -29.92
CA ARG A 7 23.69 -6.71 -28.58
C ARG A 7 22.18 -6.99 -28.69
N SER A 8 21.81 -8.25 -28.83
CA SER A 8 20.45 -8.71 -28.51
C SER A 8 20.43 -10.23 -28.62
N LEU A 9 19.93 -10.85 -27.58
CA LEU A 9 19.52 -12.25 -27.45
C LEU A 9 20.19 -12.94 -26.25
N SER A 10 19.54 -12.81 -25.11
CA SER A 10 19.62 -13.82 -24.06
C SER A 10 18.21 -14.00 -23.51
N CYS A 11 17.36 -14.61 -24.31
CA CYS A 11 16.14 -15.24 -23.85
C CYS A 11 16.39 -16.75 -23.88
N LEU A 12 16.75 -17.31 -22.73
CA LEU A 12 16.89 -18.76 -22.57
C LEU A 12 15.49 -19.37 -22.46
N ILE A 13 15.16 -20.22 -23.41
CA ILE A 13 13.97 -21.07 -23.43
C ILE A 13 14.23 -22.23 -22.47
N VAL A 14 13.54 -22.28 -21.36
CA VAL A 14 13.45 -23.50 -20.54
C VAL A 14 12.06 -24.07 -20.73
N THR A 15 11.98 -25.20 -21.43
CA THR A 15 10.76 -25.98 -21.57
C THR A 15 10.59 -26.89 -20.36
N ALA A 16 9.55 -26.65 -19.55
CA ALA A 16 9.00 -27.62 -18.64
C ALA A 16 7.47 -27.58 -18.71
N LEU A 17 6.90 -28.75 -18.77
CA LEU A 17 5.49 -29.04 -19.01
C LEU A 17 4.54 -28.36 -18.04
N SER A 18 3.46 -27.80 -18.57
CA SER A 18 2.24 -27.32 -17.89
C SER A 18 2.26 -25.98 -17.17
N SER A 19 2.80 -24.93 -17.78
CA SER A 19 2.41 -23.56 -17.44
C SER A 19 2.62 -22.65 -18.65
N ALA A 20 1.63 -21.84 -18.95
CA ALA A 20 1.61 -20.97 -20.14
C ALA A 20 2.79 -20.00 -20.10
N LEU A 21 3.56 -20.00 -21.18
CA LEU A 21 4.73 -19.15 -21.41
C LEU A 21 4.41 -17.66 -21.19
N LEU A 22 5.17 -17.06 -20.28
CA LEU A 22 5.27 -15.62 -20.10
C LEU A 22 6.36 -15.05 -21.01
N VAL A 23 6.08 -14.84 -22.30
CA VAL A 23 6.99 -14.13 -23.20
C VAL A 23 6.45 -12.75 -23.48
N GLY A 24 7.19 -11.74 -23.07
CA GLY A 24 6.89 -10.34 -23.34
C GLY A 24 7.90 -9.43 -22.67
N CYS A 25 9.10 -9.29 -23.25
CA CYS A 25 10.03 -8.22 -22.89
C CYS A 25 9.54 -6.92 -23.54
N GLY A 26 8.83 -6.09 -22.80
CA GLY A 26 8.58 -4.68 -23.13
C GLY A 26 9.43 -3.83 -22.22
N GLU A 27 10.33 -3.04 -22.75
CA GLU A 27 11.01 -1.97 -22.00
C GLU A 27 9.94 -0.91 -21.67
N ASP A 28 9.62 -0.76 -20.38
CA ASP A 28 8.67 0.24 -19.93
C ASP A 28 9.41 1.56 -19.71
N ASP A 29 9.19 2.51 -20.61
CA ASP A 29 9.60 3.90 -20.44
C ASP A 29 8.87 4.49 -19.24
N ASP A 30 9.65 4.99 -18.25
CA ASP A 30 9.19 5.56 -16.97
C ASP A 30 8.56 6.95 -17.11
N HIS A 31 7.88 7.24 -18.21
CA HIS A 31 7.24 8.52 -18.46
C HIS A 31 5.74 8.45 -18.19
N GLY A 32 5.36 8.70 -16.94
CA GLY A 32 4.07 9.28 -16.49
C GLY A 32 2.74 8.87 -17.14
N ARG A 33 2.71 7.85 -18.02
CA ARG A 33 1.52 7.49 -18.79
C ARG A 33 0.53 6.71 -17.96
N SER A 34 -0.72 7.18 -17.95
CA SER A 34 -1.88 6.46 -17.43
C SER A 34 -1.98 5.07 -18.05
N CYS A 35 -2.51 4.09 -17.29
CA CYS A 35 -2.84 2.76 -17.83
C CYS A 35 -4.03 2.77 -18.80
N SER A 36 -4.63 3.93 -19.06
CA SER A 36 -5.73 4.10 -20.02
C SER A 36 -5.26 3.78 -21.45
N GLY A 37 -5.77 2.68 -21.99
CA GLY A 37 -5.53 2.26 -23.38
C GLY A 37 -4.38 1.26 -23.60
N ARG A 38 -3.59 0.91 -22.59
CA ARG A 38 -2.68 -0.24 -22.61
C ARG A 38 -3.00 -1.11 -21.40
N THR A 39 -3.74 -2.18 -21.61
CA THR A 39 -3.84 -3.24 -20.63
C THR A 39 -2.46 -3.86 -20.51
N GLY A 40 -1.86 -3.78 -19.32
CA GLY A 40 -0.72 -4.60 -18.97
C GLY A 40 -1.08 -6.08 -19.14
N LYS A 41 -0.14 -6.96 -18.83
CA LYS A 41 -0.40 -8.40 -18.89
C LYS A 41 -1.66 -8.77 -18.15
N ASP A 42 -2.57 -9.51 -18.78
CA ASP A 42 -3.80 -10.00 -18.14
C ASP A 42 -3.55 -11.35 -17.45
N LEU A 43 -3.61 -11.33 -16.13
CA LEU A 43 -3.50 -12.48 -15.24
C LEU A 43 -4.74 -12.62 -14.36
N SER A 44 -5.85 -11.98 -14.73
CA SER A 44 -7.09 -11.98 -13.96
C SER A 44 -7.65 -13.39 -13.76
N SER A 45 -8.28 -13.60 -12.61
CA SER A 45 -8.92 -14.85 -12.22
C SER A 45 -8.01 -16.10 -12.31
N ARG A 46 -6.70 -15.94 -12.24
CA ARG A 46 -5.71 -17.03 -12.29
C ARG A 46 -5.03 -17.23 -10.94
N THR A 47 -4.49 -18.44 -10.74
CA THR A 47 -3.50 -18.65 -9.68
C THR A 47 -2.12 -18.34 -10.23
N VAL A 48 -1.40 -17.45 -9.55
CA VAL A 48 -0.07 -16.98 -9.93
C VAL A 48 0.88 -17.26 -8.78
N ALA A 49 1.94 -18.00 -9.03
CA ALA A 49 2.99 -18.18 -8.02
C ALA A 49 3.83 -16.90 -7.92
N GLY A 50 4.14 -16.46 -6.70
CA GLY A 50 4.91 -15.23 -6.47
C GLY A 50 6.26 -15.24 -7.19
N GLY A 51 6.93 -16.40 -7.25
CA GLY A 51 8.17 -16.56 -7.99
C GLY A 51 8.08 -16.25 -9.49
N ASP A 52 6.89 -16.38 -10.09
CA ASP A 52 6.68 -16.02 -11.50
C ASP A 52 6.67 -14.49 -11.71
N LEU A 53 6.53 -13.73 -10.63
CA LEU A 53 6.53 -12.27 -10.62
C LEU A 53 7.89 -11.68 -10.22
N TRP A 54 8.84 -12.51 -9.81
CA TRP A 54 10.16 -12.07 -9.35
C TRP A 54 10.87 -11.21 -10.42
N GLN A 55 11.34 -10.04 -9.99
CA GLN A 55 12.02 -9.04 -10.83
C GLN A 55 11.25 -8.66 -12.11
N LYS A 56 9.94 -8.89 -12.16
CA LYS A 56 9.14 -8.52 -13.33
C LYS A 56 8.71 -7.06 -13.27
N LYS A 57 8.83 -6.37 -14.40
CA LYS A 57 8.26 -5.05 -14.64
C LYS A 57 6.86 -5.24 -15.20
N LEU A 58 5.86 -5.35 -14.32
CA LEU A 58 4.47 -5.65 -14.65
C LEU A 58 3.56 -4.44 -14.37
N ARG A 59 4.04 -3.27 -14.71
CA ARG A 59 3.23 -2.06 -14.59
C ARG A 59 1.88 -2.21 -15.31
N CYS A 60 0.80 -1.77 -14.67
CA CYS A 60 -0.58 -1.89 -15.18
C CYS A 60 -1.05 -3.35 -15.39
N VAL A 61 -0.44 -4.32 -14.72
CA VAL A 61 -0.90 -5.72 -14.78
C VAL A 61 -2.34 -5.83 -14.30
N ASN A 62 -3.11 -6.68 -14.95
CA ASN A 62 -4.44 -7.06 -14.48
C ASN A 62 -4.34 -8.38 -13.69
N LEU A 63 -4.52 -8.28 -12.38
CA LEU A 63 -4.56 -9.38 -11.42
C LEU A 63 -5.93 -9.44 -10.71
N GLU A 64 -6.96 -8.87 -11.31
CA GLU A 64 -8.30 -8.85 -10.76
C GLU A 64 -8.77 -10.27 -10.41
N ARG A 65 -9.25 -10.46 -9.19
CA ARG A 65 -9.74 -11.77 -8.67
C ARG A 65 -8.75 -12.92 -8.83
N SER A 66 -7.48 -12.63 -9.03
CA SER A 66 -6.44 -13.65 -9.07
C SER A 66 -6.12 -14.17 -7.66
N THR A 67 -5.46 -15.31 -7.59
CA THR A 67 -4.88 -15.82 -6.34
C THR A 67 -3.36 -15.80 -6.48
N LEU A 68 -2.68 -15.03 -5.62
CA LEU A 68 -1.23 -15.05 -5.53
C LEU A 68 -0.82 -15.95 -4.37
N THR A 69 0.28 -16.69 -4.54
CA THR A 69 0.78 -17.61 -3.53
C THR A 69 2.29 -17.52 -3.38
N GLY A 70 2.79 -17.74 -2.17
CA GLY A 70 4.21 -17.77 -1.87
C GLY A 70 4.85 -16.38 -1.79
N LEU A 71 6.10 -16.27 -2.18
CA LEU A 71 6.90 -15.05 -2.11
C LEU A 71 6.82 -14.27 -3.44
N VAL A 72 6.42 -13.02 -3.37
CA VAL A 72 6.54 -12.03 -4.45
C VAL A 72 7.65 -11.07 -4.05
N SER A 73 8.75 -11.04 -4.78
CA SER A 73 9.87 -10.16 -4.46
C SER A 73 10.35 -9.35 -5.67
N GLU A 74 10.86 -8.14 -5.39
CA GLU A 74 11.44 -7.23 -6.37
C GLU A 74 10.55 -6.96 -7.60
N ALA A 75 9.23 -7.04 -7.44
CA ALA A 75 8.28 -6.86 -8.53
C ALA A 75 7.81 -5.41 -8.65
N ASN A 76 7.69 -4.93 -9.89
CA ASN A 76 7.06 -3.64 -10.16
C ASN A 76 5.62 -3.87 -10.65
N LEU A 77 4.66 -3.62 -9.77
CA LEU A 77 3.22 -3.77 -10.00
C LEU A 77 2.49 -2.41 -9.98
N ARG A 78 3.22 -1.32 -10.24
CA ARG A 78 2.65 0.03 -10.20
C ARG A 78 1.39 0.14 -11.05
N ARG A 79 0.34 0.77 -10.46
CA ARG A 79 -0.97 0.97 -11.11
C ARG A 79 -1.59 -0.34 -11.60
N GLY A 80 -1.19 -1.48 -11.02
CA GLY A 80 -1.81 -2.78 -11.29
C GLY A 80 -3.24 -2.80 -10.78
N ASN A 81 -4.09 -3.59 -11.42
CA ASN A 81 -5.43 -3.90 -10.94
C ASN A 81 -5.38 -5.22 -10.16
N LEU A 82 -5.47 -5.13 -8.82
CA LEU A 82 -5.56 -6.28 -7.92
C LEU A 82 -6.94 -6.34 -7.23
N TYR A 83 -7.96 -5.71 -7.83
CA TYR A 83 -9.30 -5.69 -7.26
C TYR A 83 -9.78 -7.09 -6.88
N ALA A 84 -10.19 -7.26 -5.62
CA ALA A 84 -10.69 -8.52 -5.06
C ALA A 84 -9.73 -9.73 -5.25
N ALA A 85 -8.43 -9.50 -5.44
CA ALA A 85 -7.45 -10.59 -5.50
C ALA A 85 -7.25 -11.22 -4.12
N ARG A 86 -6.85 -12.50 -4.08
CA ARG A 86 -6.51 -13.23 -2.85
C ARG A 86 -5.01 -13.36 -2.70
N LEU A 87 -4.49 -12.79 -1.63
CA LEU A 87 -3.08 -12.78 -1.25
C LEU A 87 -2.91 -13.26 0.21
N VAL A 88 -3.77 -14.15 0.67
CA VAL A 88 -3.75 -14.64 2.06
C VAL A 88 -2.44 -15.35 2.37
N GLY A 89 -1.74 -14.91 3.41
CA GLY A 89 -0.45 -15.49 3.83
C GLY A 89 0.69 -15.30 2.83
N VAL A 90 0.53 -14.43 1.84
CA VAL A 90 1.60 -14.10 0.87
C VAL A 90 2.70 -13.29 1.56
N SER A 91 3.94 -13.48 1.15
CA SER A 91 5.05 -12.58 1.47
C SER A 91 5.32 -11.65 0.28
N LEU A 92 5.24 -10.33 0.53
CA LEU A 92 5.62 -9.29 -0.43
C LEU A 92 6.92 -8.63 0.06
N GLU A 93 7.99 -8.71 -0.73
CA GLU A 93 9.29 -8.14 -0.37
C GLU A 93 9.80 -7.21 -1.47
N ASN A 94 10.09 -5.95 -1.12
CA ASN A 94 10.60 -4.96 -2.06
C ASN A 94 9.73 -4.82 -3.32
N VAL A 95 8.41 -4.67 -3.13
CA VAL A 95 7.42 -4.60 -4.22
C VAL A 95 6.92 -3.17 -4.39
N ASP A 96 6.88 -2.69 -5.63
CA ASP A 96 6.34 -1.39 -5.99
C ASP A 96 4.87 -1.53 -6.44
N LEU A 97 3.94 -1.10 -5.57
CA LEU A 97 2.49 -1.10 -5.79
C LEU A 97 1.91 0.32 -5.84
N ARG A 98 2.72 1.34 -6.12
CA ARG A 98 2.26 2.73 -6.14
C ARG A 98 1.07 2.95 -7.07
N GLY A 99 0.01 3.55 -6.53
CA GLY A 99 -1.22 3.85 -7.26
C GLY A 99 -1.94 2.62 -7.81
N ALA A 100 -1.70 1.43 -7.26
CA ALA A 100 -2.41 0.22 -7.63
C ALA A 100 -3.84 0.21 -7.06
N ASP A 101 -4.74 -0.48 -7.72
CA ASP A 101 -6.09 -0.77 -7.23
C ASP A 101 -6.07 -2.09 -6.45
N LEU A 102 -6.11 -1.97 -5.12
CA LEU A 102 -6.13 -3.08 -4.17
C LEU A 102 -7.47 -3.14 -3.42
N ARG A 103 -8.51 -2.51 -3.95
CA ARG A 103 -9.82 -2.52 -3.31
C ARG A 103 -10.32 -3.94 -3.11
N ARG A 104 -10.80 -4.22 -1.88
CA ARG A 104 -11.30 -5.55 -1.46
C ARG A 104 -10.29 -6.68 -1.63
N VAL A 105 -9.00 -6.39 -1.72
CA VAL A 105 -7.97 -7.43 -1.71
C VAL A 105 -7.95 -8.15 -0.37
N ASP A 106 -7.73 -9.46 -0.39
CA ASP A 106 -7.57 -10.26 0.83
C ASP A 106 -6.07 -10.54 1.07
N LEU A 107 -5.48 -9.78 1.98
CA LEU A 107 -4.10 -9.87 2.46
C LEU A 107 -4.04 -10.41 3.91
N GLY A 108 -5.07 -11.14 4.35
CA GLY A 108 -5.10 -11.70 5.70
C GLY A 108 -3.84 -12.51 6.02
N SER A 109 -3.19 -12.21 7.15
CA SER A 109 -1.92 -12.84 7.59
C SER A 109 -0.78 -12.72 6.58
N ALA A 110 -0.82 -11.78 5.64
CA ALA A 110 0.28 -11.51 4.73
C ALA A 110 1.45 -10.82 5.45
N THR A 111 2.66 -11.03 4.92
CA THR A 111 3.86 -10.31 5.35
C THR A 111 4.27 -9.34 4.26
N LEU A 112 4.32 -8.05 4.59
CA LEU A 112 4.76 -6.98 3.71
C LEU A 112 6.06 -6.39 4.27
N SER A 113 7.13 -6.44 3.50
CA SER A 113 8.43 -5.88 3.88
C SER A 113 8.96 -5.00 2.75
N GLN A 114 9.28 -3.74 3.06
CA GLN A 114 9.79 -2.78 2.08
C GLN A 114 8.86 -2.61 0.87
N VAL A 115 7.56 -2.54 1.10
CA VAL A 115 6.54 -2.39 0.05
C VAL A 115 6.13 -0.93 -0.11
N ASP A 116 6.11 -0.45 -1.34
CA ASP A 116 5.68 0.91 -1.66
C ASP A 116 4.24 0.90 -2.18
N LEU A 117 3.30 1.35 -1.33
CA LEU A 117 1.86 1.45 -1.57
C LEU A 117 1.39 2.91 -1.67
N ARG A 118 2.29 3.87 -1.91
CA ARG A 118 1.94 5.29 -1.95
C ARG A 118 0.83 5.58 -2.97
N GLY A 119 -0.23 6.24 -2.49
CA GLY A 119 -1.39 6.59 -3.31
C GLY A 119 -2.16 5.39 -3.87
N ALA A 120 -1.95 4.18 -3.35
CA ALA A 120 -2.75 3.01 -3.70
C ALA A 120 -4.15 3.09 -3.08
N ASP A 121 -5.11 2.41 -3.69
CA ASP A 121 -6.47 2.27 -3.17
C ASP A 121 -6.66 0.89 -2.55
N LEU A 122 -6.72 0.85 -1.21
CA LEU A 122 -6.95 -0.35 -0.39
C LEU A 122 -8.33 -0.32 0.28
N SER A 123 -9.29 0.47 -0.25
CA SER A 123 -10.62 0.60 0.35
C SER A 123 -11.30 -0.76 0.51
N GLY A 124 -11.73 -1.07 1.73
CA GLY A 124 -12.32 -2.36 2.09
C GLY A 124 -11.39 -3.57 1.95
N ALA A 125 -10.09 -3.37 1.89
CA ALA A 125 -9.11 -4.46 1.89
C ALA A 125 -9.03 -5.14 3.27
N ARG A 126 -8.63 -6.41 3.31
CA ARG A 126 -8.40 -7.17 4.54
C ARG A 126 -6.92 -7.40 4.74
N LEU A 127 -6.40 -6.92 5.87
CA LEU A 127 -5.02 -7.10 6.33
C LEU A 127 -4.97 -7.63 7.78
N ASP A 128 -6.03 -8.32 8.21
CA ASP A 128 -6.10 -8.90 9.57
C ASP A 128 -4.87 -9.75 9.86
N ARG A 129 -4.23 -9.54 11.02
CA ARG A 129 -3.02 -10.26 11.45
C ARG A 129 -1.84 -10.12 10.47
N GLY A 130 -1.87 -9.13 9.59
CA GLY A 130 -0.78 -8.84 8.68
C GLY A 130 0.46 -8.32 9.44
N LEU A 131 1.62 -8.58 8.88
CA LEU A 131 2.90 -8.03 9.36
C LEU A 131 3.40 -7.03 8.31
N LEU A 132 3.39 -5.75 8.67
CA LEU A 132 3.82 -4.65 7.81
C LEU A 132 5.10 -4.04 8.40
N THR A 133 6.21 -4.16 7.70
CA THR A 133 7.50 -3.60 8.14
C THR A 133 8.12 -2.77 7.01
N ASP A 134 8.51 -1.54 7.31
CA ASP A 134 9.08 -0.61 6.32
C ASP A 134 8.15 -0.39 5.11
N VAL A 135 6.85 -0.22 5.35
CA VAL A 135 5.84 -0.04 4.30
C VAL A 135 5.46 1.42 4.14
N SER A 136 5.42 1.88 2.90
CA SER A 136 4.99 3.24 2.57
C SER A 136 3.54 3.26 2.10
N LEU A 137 2.65 3.94 2.85
CA LEU A 137 1.22 4.10 2.59
C LEU A 137 0.81 5.59 2.51
N GLU A 138 1.78 6.48 2.23
CA GLU A 138 1.50 7.92 2.18
C GLU A 138 0.43 8.25 1.14
N GLY A 139 -0.62 8.93 1.58
CA GLY A 139 -1.75 9.33 0.74
C GLY A 139 -2.57 8.17 0.18
N ALA A 140 -2.40 6.96 0.70
CA ALA A 140 -3.21 5.80 0.32
C ALA A 140 -4.66 5.94 0.81
N GLN A 141 -5.60 5.33 0.09
CA GLN A 141 -6.99 5.17 0.52
C GLN A 141 -7.11 3.85 1.26
N LEU A 142 -7.48 3.93 2.54
CA LEU A 142 -7.59 2.83 3.49
C LEU A 142 -8.96 2.85 4.19
N ASP A 143 -9.95 3.53 3.57
CA ASP A 143 -11.29 3.59 4.15
C ASP A 143 -11.87 2.20 4.31
N THR A 144 -12.45 1.94 5.49
CA THR A 144 -13.03 0.64 5.87
C THR A 144 -12.05 -0.56 5.76
N VAL A 145 -10.75 -0.33 5.79
CA VAL A 145 -9.76 -1.42 5.80
C VAL A 145 -9.83 -2.23 7.11
N GLU A 146 -9.68 -3.55 7.03
CA GLU A 146 -9.62 -4.43 8.19
C GLU A 146 -8.16 -4.72 8.55
N LEU A 147 -7.69 -4.18 9.69
CA LEU A 147 -6.32 -4.31 10.22
C LEU A 147 -6.30 -4.96 11.62
N ARG A 148 -7.32 -5.76 11.96
CA ARG A 148 -7.41 -6.36 13.31
C ARG A 148 -6.19 -7.19 13.63
N ALA A 149 -5.63 -6.94 14.82
CA ALA A 149 -4.45 -7.64 15.32
C ALA A 149 -3.25 -7.60 14.35
N ALA A 150 -3.19 -6.65 13.43
CA ALA A 150 -2.04 -6.43 12.55
C ALA A 150 -0.88 -5.78 13.31
N SER A 151 0.34 -6.01 12.85
CA SER A 151 1.54 -5.34 13.34
C SER A 151 2.08 -4.39 12.25
N LEU A 152 2.14 -3.11 12.59
CA LEU A 152 2.63 -2.05 11.72
C LEU A 152 3.89 -1.45 12.34
N THR A 153 5.06 -1.71 11.77
CA THR A 153 6.34 -1.21 12.27
C THR A 153 7.05 -0.41 11.18
N HIS A 154 7.47 0.81 11.48
CA HIS A 154 8.07 1.73 10.52
C HIS A 154 7.18 1.99 9.29
N VAL A 155 5.88 2.17 9.51
CA VAL A 155 4.92 2.40 8.41
C VAL A 155 4.66 3.90 8.22
N GLY A 156 4.81 4.37 6.98
CA GLY A 156 4.45 5.73 6.58
C GLY A 156 2.97 5.79 6.20
N LEU A 157 2.16 6.52 6.98
CA LEU A 157 0.72 6.72 6.76
C LEU A 157 0.36 8.20 6.61
N ASN A 158 1.35 9.04 6.29
CA ASN A 158 1.13 10.49 6.21
C ASN A 158 0.04 10.82 5.19
N GLY A 159 -0.99 11.53 5.65
CA GLY A 159 -2.11 11.92 4.79
C GLY A 159 -2.96 10.76 4.26
N ALA A 160 -2.80 9.56 4.78
CA ALA A 160 -3.63 8.41 4.41
C ALA A 160 -5.08 8.57 4.91
N ASP A 161 -6.04 8.01 4.19
CA ASP A 161 -7.45 8.00 4.57
C ASP A 161 -7.84 6.68 5.24
N LEU A 162 -7.96 6.68 6.55
CA LEU A 162 -8.33 5.54 7.40
C LEU A 162 -9.75 5.66 7.94
N VAL A 163 -10.64 6.40 7.27
CA VAL A 163 -12.02 6.59 7.72
C VAL A 163 -12.74 5.24 7.83
N GLY A 164 -13.30 4.96 9.00
CA GLY A 164 -14.01 3.71 9.28
C GLY A 164 -13.11 2.45 9.29
N ALA A 165 -11.80 2.60 9.32
CA ALA A 165 -10.86 1.48 9.40
C ALA A 165 -11.00 0.73 10.74
N ASP A 166 -10.74 -0.57 10.75
CA ASP A 166 -10.75 -1.39 11.96
C ASP A 166 -9.31 -1.79 12.33
N LEU A 167 -8.77 -1.14 13.36
CA LEU A 167 -7.45 -1.41 13.93
C LEU A 167 -7.54 -2.12 15.30
N ALA A 168 -8.68 -2.73 15.62
CA ALA A 168 -8.86 -3.38 16.93
C ALA A 168 -7.76 -4.41 17.20
N GLY A 169 -7.05 -4.26 18.31
CA GLY A 169 -5.93 -5.11 18.72
C GLY A 169 -4.66 -4.97 17.88
N ALA A 170 -4.60 -4.04 16.93
CA ALA A 170 -3.38 -3.78 16.17
C ALA A 170 -2.28 -3.18 17.06
N THR A 171 -1.03 -3.38 16.67
CA THR A 171 0.13 -2.70 17.24
C THR A 171 0.74 -1.81 16.15
N VAL A 172 0.88 -0.53 16.45
CA VAL A 172 1.52 0.46 15.57
C VAL A 172 2.74 1.00 16.29
N SER A 173 3.92 0.79 15.71
CA SER A 173 5.19 1.21 16.31
C SER A 173 6.06 1.97 15.32
N ASP A 174 6.81 2.97 15.82
CA ASP A 174 7.79 3.74 15.07
C ASP A 174 7.26 4.30 13.73
N SER A 175 5.97 4.63 13.68
CA SER A 175 5.24 4.94 12.45
C SER A 175 4.79 6.40 12.40
N ASP A 176 4.46 6.88 11.20
CA ASP A 176 4.10 8.28 10.96
C ASP A 176 2.69 8.39 10.37
N LEU A 177 1.73 8.91 11.17
CA LEU A 177 0.34 9.14 10.79
C LEU A 177 0.01 10.63 10.60
N ARG A 178 0.99 11.51 10.47
CA ARG A 178 0.71 12.95 10.35
C ARG A 178 -0.27 13.26 9.23
N GLY A 179 -1.35 13.96 9.56
CA GLY A 179 -2.39 14.32 8.61
C GLY A 179 -3.27 13.16 8.15
N ALA A 180 -3.07 11.94 8.68
CA ALA A 180 -3.98 10.81 8.42
C ALA A 180 -5.38 11.10 8.97
N ARG A 181 -6.39 10.54 8.35
CA ARG A 181 -7.80 10.68 8.75
C ARG A 181 -8.26 9.39 9.42
N LEU A 182 -8.59 9.48 10.71
CA LEU A 182 -9.03 8.34 11.55
C LEU A 182 -10.50 8.44 11.98
N ARG A 183 -11.28 9.30 11.31
CA ARG A 183 -12.69 9.46 11.66
C ARG A 183 -13.44 8.14 11.56
N ASP A 184 -14.23 7.84 12.59
CA ASP A 184 -15.03 6.61 12.69
C ASP A 184 -14.19 5.30 12.66
N ALA A 185 -12.86 5.39 12.78
CA ALA A 185 -12.00 4.21 12.88
C ALA A 185 -12.10 3.56 14.27
N ASP A 186 -12.13 2.22 14.33
CA ASP A 186 -12.00 1.50 15.60
C ASP A 186 -10.53 1.35 15.98
N ILE A 187 -10.10 2.20 16.90
CA ILE A 187 -8.76 2.23 17.47
C ILE A 187 -8.77 1.96 18.97
N SER A 188 -9.88 1.47 19.51
CA SER A 188 -10.15 1.35 20.96
C SER A 188 -9.15 0.46 21.70
N THR A 189 -8.61 -0.56 21.03
CA THR A 189 -7.65 -1.52 21.60
C THR A 189 -6.31 -1.52 20.87
N THR A 190 -6.04 -0.49 20.08
CA THR A 190 -4.77 -0.33 19.35
C THR A 190 -3.65 0.07 20.31
N THR A 191 -2.50 -0.59 20.19
CA THR A 191 -1.28 -0.21 20.91
C THR A 191 -0.47 0.75 20.05
N TRP A 192 -0.09 1.90 20.62
CA TRP A 192 0.67 2.95 19.95
C TRP A 192 2.03 3.13 20.60
N GLU A 193 3.12 2.81 19.89
CA GLU A 193 4.47 2.89 20.41
C GLU A 193 5.32 3.82 19.55
N ASN A 194 5.76 4.97 20.10
CA ASN A 194 6.63 5.92 19.42
C ASN A 194 6.08 6.42 18.05
N VAL A 195 4.76 6.62 17.96
CA VAL A 195 4.06 6.99 16.72
C VAL A 195 3.90 8.51 16.64
N LEU A 196 4.06 9.09 15.45
CA LEU A 196 3.64 10.46 15.16
C LEU A 196 2.14 10.45 14.80
N CYS A 197 1.33 11.01 15.69
CA CYS A 197 -0.13 11.03 15.56
C CYS A 197 -0.60 12.00 14.45
N PRO A 198 -1.88 11.95 14.06
CA PRO A 198 -2.41 12.79 12.97
C PRO A 198 -2.19 14.30 13.14
N ASP A 199 -2.19 14.81 14.36
CA ASP A 199 -1.92 16.23 14.70
C ASP A 199 -0.42 16.59 14.72
N GLY A 200 0.47 15.59 14.58
CA GLY A 200 1.92 15.71 14.65
C GLY A 200 2.51 15.52 16.05
N SER A 201 1.69 15.29 17.08
CA SER A 201 2.17 14.92 18.40
C SER A 201 2.73 13.49 18.39
N ARG A 202 3.48 13.14 19.44
CA ARG A 202 4.03 11.78 19.57
C ARG A 202 3.23 10.99 20.60
N SER A 203 2.86 9.75 20.24
CA SER A 203 2.23 8.83 21.17
C SER A 203 3.19 8.45 22.33
N SER A 204 2.62 8.15 23.48
CA SER A 204 3.36 7.69 24.65
C SER A 204 2.52 6.66 25.40
N ALA A 205 3.08 6.01 26.40
CA ALA A 205 2.37 5.03 27.24
C ALA A 205 1.09 5.59 27.91
N ARG A 206 0.91 6.92 27.97
CA ARG A 206 -0.26 7.60 28.55
C ARG A 206 -1.09 8.37 27.53
N ASN A 207 -0.65 8.41 26.27
CA ASN A 207 -1.20 9.31 25.26
C ASN A 207 -1.34 8.53 23.96
N SER A 208 -2.53 8.09 23.64
CA SER A 208 -2.84 7.35 22.43
C SER A 208 -3.13 8.32 21.27
N CYS A 209 -2.91 7.91 20.05
CA CYS A 209 -3.30 8.75 18.90
C CYS A 209 -4.82 8.94 18.79
N ALA A 210 -5.62 8.23 19.56
CA ALA A 210 -7.07 8.44 19.66
C ALA A 210 -7.45 9.84 20.16
N ASP A 211 -6.61 10.42 21.02
CA ASP A 211 -6.83 11.75 21.60
C ASP A 211 -6.31 12.89 20.71
N HIS A 212 -5.72 12.55 19.56
CA HIS A 212 -4.99 13.47 18.69
C HIS A 212 -5.51 13.42 17.24
N PRO A 213 -6.77 13.86 16.99
CA PRO A 213 -7.33 13.88 15.63
C PRO A 213 -6.56 14.85 14.73
N SER A 214 -6.61 14.65 13.45
CA SER A 214 -6.00 15.57 12.50
C SER A 214 -6.58 16.98 12.66
N ARG A 215 -5.79 18.00 12.34
CA ARG A 215 -6.24 19.39 12.40
C ARG A 215 -7.47 19.66 11.54
N ALA A 216 -7.65 18.91 10.46
CA ALA A 216 -8.81 19.01 9.59
C ALA A 216 -10.07 18.44 10.26
N GLU A 217 -9.96 17.30 10.95
CA GLU A 217 -11.05 16.68 11.70
C GLU A 217 -11.45 17.52 12.91
N SER A 218 -10.48 18.08 13.65
CA SER A 218 -10.72 18.97 14.78
C SER A 218 -11.48 20.24 14.36
N ARG A 219 -11.21 20.79 13.18
CA ARG A 219 -11.96 21.93 12.64
C ARG A 219 -13.39 21.55 12.26
N ALA A 220 -13.58 20.37 11.66
CA ALA A 220 -14.93 19.87 11.31
C ALA A 220 -15.79 19.63 12.57
N ALA A 221 -15.16 19.18 13.66
CA ALA A 221 -15.81 18.96 14.95
C ALA A 221 -16.03 20.25 15.77
N GLY A 222 -15.59 21.40 15.28
CA GLY A 222 -15.73 22.69 15.98
C GLY A 222 -14.84 22.82 17.24
N GLN A 223 -13.84 21.98 17.38
CA GLN A 223 -12.96 21.94 18.56
C GLN A 223 -11.88 23.03 18.60
N PHE A 224 -11.63 23.73 17.48
CA PHE A 224 -10.74 24.88 17.46
C PHE A 224 -11.50 26.15 17.09
N PRO A 225 -11.41 27.23 17.89
CA PRO A 225 -11.89 28.53 17.50
C PRO A 225 -11.13 29.00 16.24
N ALA A 226 -11.82 29.67 15.33
CA ALA A 226 -11.17 30.30 14.20
C ALA A 226 -9.99 31.16 14.69
N PRO A 227 -8.85 31.24 13.95
CA PRO A 227 -7.78 32.14 14.33
C PRO A 227 -8.39 33.55 14.50
N SER A 228 -8.26 34.09 15.70
CA SER A 228 -8.71 35.44 16.01
C SER A 228 -8.13 36.38 14.97
N ALA A 229 -9.00 37.04 14.21
CA ALA A 229 -8.57 38.10 13.31
C ALA A 229 -7.77 39.10 14.16
N ALA A 230 -6.53 39.33 13.78
CA ALA A 230 -5.71 40.36 14.40
C ALA A 230 -6.50 41.65 14.43
N LEU A 231 -6.70 42.20 15.60
CA LEU A 231 -7.27 43.54 15.76
C LEU A 231 -6.38 44.51 14.99
N PRO A 232 -6.91 45.42 14.17
CA PRO A 232 -6.10 46.45 13.58
C PRO A 232 -5.57 47.37 14.71
N ASP A 233 -4.27 47.62 14.69
CA ASP A 233 -3.66 48.63 15.53
C ASP A 233 -4.41 49.94 15.36
N SER A 234 -4.94 50.41 16.45
CA SER A 234 -5.57 51.74 16.50
C SER A 234 -4.50 52.85 16.65
N PRO A 235 -4.70 54.03 16.09
CA PRO A 235 -3.72 55.09 15.87
C PRO A 235 -3.18 55.72 17.14
#